data_e84acc28105e5de7b2c79d3c1ff27921
#
_entry.id   e84acc28105e5de7b2c79d3c1ff27921
#
_cell.length_a   1.000
_cell.length_b   1.000
_cell.length_c   1.000
_cell.angle_alpha   90.00
_cell.angle_beta   90.00
_cell.angle_gamma   90.00
#
_symmetry.space_group_name_H-M   'P 1'
#
loop_
_entity.id
_entity.type
_entity.pdbx_description
1 polymer ?
#
loop_
_entity_poly.entity_id
_entity_poly.type
_entity_poly.pdbx_seq_one_letter_code
_entity_poly.pdbx_strand_id
1 'polypeptide(L)'
;MQSASGILQHRRYVYGLFMAGLGSVLFSGKAILIKLAFGYGANAETLIALRMLMALPLFWGIYWWQARRQVMSPLTWQDQIKVFVLGFMGYFLSSYLDFLGLQYISVGLERIVLYLTPTIVLLISYFVLNKSISRLQWYALVVGYLGVIVVFIQDASSSGSTAVLGMLLI
;
A
#
# COMPACT_ATOMS: atom_id res chain seq x y z
N MET A 1 18.61 -33.08 15.49
CA MET A 1 17.81 -31.93 15.93
C MET A 1 17.77 -30.77 14.93
N GLN A 2 18.69 -30.64 13.97
CA GLN A 2 18.70 -29.57 12.94
C GLN A 2 17.60 -29.72 11.85
N SER A 3 17.08 -30.91 11.61
CA SER A 3 16.09 -31.16 10.54
C SER A 3 14.69 -30.60 10.86
N ALA A 4 14.26 -30.62 12.12
CA ALA A 4 12.91 -30.16 12.51
C ALA A 4 12.78 -28.61 12.48
N SER A 5 13.85 -27.89 12.84
CA SER A 5 13.88 -26.42 12.77
C SER A 5 13.82 -25.90 11.32
N GLY A 6 14.50 -26.59 10.39
CA GLY A 6 14.47 -26.25 8.97
C GLY A 6 13.08 -26.41 8.34
N ILE A 7 12.38 -27.49 8.66
CA ILE A 7 11.02 -27.76 8.16
C ILE A 7 10.02 -26.73 8.71
N LEU A 8 10.11 -26.36 9.98
CA LEU A 8 9.26 -25.33 10.59
C LEU A 8 9.52 -23.94 9.98
N GLN A 9 10.78 -23.62 9.72
CA GLN A 9 11.16 -22.36 9.09
C GLN A 9 10.66 -22.28 7.64
N HIS A 10 10.78 -23.37 6.89
CA HIS A 10 10.27 -23.47 5.54
C HIS A 10 8.73 -23.32 5.49
N ARG A 11 8.00 -23.99 6.37
CA ARG A 11 6.53 -23.85 6.47
C ARG A 11 6.11 -22.42 6.80
N ARG A 12 6.79 -21.76 7.73
CA ARG A 12 6.52 -20.33 8.06
C ARG A 12 6.78 -19.42 6.89
N TYR A 13 7.83 -19.68 6.13
CA TYR A 13 8.17 -18.91 4.92
C TYR A 13 7.10 -19.07 3.83
N VAL A 14 6.69 -20.29 3.52
CA VAL A 14 5.65 -20.59 2.53
C VAL A 14 4.30 -19.97 2.96
N TYR A 15 3.97 -20.07 4.25
CA TYR A 15 2.74 -19.45 4.77
C TYR A 15 2.78 -17.92 4.66
N GLY A 16 3.92 -17.31 4.97
CA GLY A 16 4.14 -15.87 4.79
C GLY A 16 4.01 -15.44 3.33
N LEU A 17 4.57 -16.21 2.41
CA LEU A 17 4.48 -15.96 0.98
C LEU A 17 3.03 -16.06 0.47
N PHE A 18 2.28 -17.07 0.91
CA PHE A 18 0.88 -17.24 0.58
C PHE A 18 0.02 -16.07 1.11
N MET A 19 0.23 -15.67 2.36
CA MET A 19 -0.46 -14.52 2.96
C MET A 19 -0.13 -13.21 2.26
N ALA A 20 1.12 -13.00 1.87
CA ALA A 20 1.55 -11.84 1.10
C ALA A 20 0.88 -11.82 -0.30
N GLY A 21 0.82 -12.97 -0.98
CA GLY A 21 0.13 -13.10 -2.27
C GLY A 21 -1.37 -12.80 -2.14
N LEU A 22 -2.03 -13.38 -1.14
CA LEU A 22 -3.45 -13.12 -0.87
C LEU A 22 -3.70 -11.64 -0.56
N GLY A 23 -2.85 -11.04 0.27
CA GLY A 23 -2.92 -9.61 0.57
C GLY A 23 -2.77 -8.73 -0.68
N SER A 24 -1.86 -9.08 -1.58
CA SER A 24 -1.65 -8.36 -2.84
C SER A 24 -2.88 -8.44 -3.77
N VAL A 25 -3.51 -9.61 -3.86
CA VAL A 25 -4.75 -9.79 -4.65
C VAL A 25 -5.89 -8.96 -4.07
N LEU A 26 -6.10 -9.02 -2.76
CA LEU A 26 -7.13 -8.23 -2.07
C LEU A 26 -6.86 -6.72 -2.20
N PHE A 27 -5.61 -6.30 -2.08
CA PHE A 27 -5.21 -4.91 -2.26
C PHE A 27 -5.45 -4.44 -3.70
N SER A 28 -5.22 -5.30 -4.69
CA SER A 28 -5.48 -4.97 -6.10
C SER A 28 -6.96 -4.67 -6.37
N GLY A 29 -7.88 -5.35 -5.71
CA GLY A 29 -9.31 -5.10 -5.82
C GLY A 29 -9.80 -3.76 -5.25
N LYS A 30 -9.00 -3.14 -4.35
CA LYS A 30 -9.37 -1.89 -3.67
C LYS A 30 -9.79 -0.78 -4.64
N ALA A 31 -8.97 -0.48 -5.63
CA ALA A 31 -9.21 0.63 -6.55
C ALA A 31 -10.45 0.42 -7.42
N ILE A 32 -10.71 -0.83 -7.83
CA ILE A 32 -11.91 -1.20 -8.60
C ILE A 32 -13.16 -0.93 -7.75
N LEU A 33 -13.18 -1.37 -6.49
CA LEU A 33 -14.31 -1.16 -5.58
C LEU A 33 -14.56 0.32 -5.31
N ILE A 34 -13.50 1.11 -5.13
CA ILE A 34 -13.61 2.56 -4.92
C ILE A 34 -14.19 3.23 -6.17
N LYS A 35 -13.68 2.89 -7.36
CA LYS A 35 -14.17 3.46 -8.62
C LYS A 35 -15.65 3.10 -8.86
N LEU A 36 -16.03 1.88 -8.52
CA LEU A 36 -17.42 1.44 -8.58
C LEU A 36 -18.31 2.26 -7.62
N ALA A 37 -17.86 2.48 -6.39
CA ALA A 37 -18.58 3.27 -5.40
C ALA A 37 -18.74 4.73 -5.82
N PHE A 38 -17.77 5.32 -6.51
CA PHE A 38 -17.90 6.64 -7.11
C PHE A 38 -19.02 6.68 -8.16
N GLY A 39 -19.20 5.61 -8.95
CA GLY A 39 -20.32 5.46 -9.89
C GLY A 39 -21.70 5.48 -9.22
N TYR A 40 -21.80 5.11 -7.94
CA TYR A 40 -23.01 5.20 -7.13
C TYR A 40 -23.13 6.51 -6.35
N GLY A 41 -22.30 7.51 -6.64
CA GLY A 41 -22.36 8.84 -6.01
C GLY A 41 -21.66 8.96 -4.66
N ALA A 42 -20.86 7.96 -4.26
CA ALA A 42 -20.05 8.08 -3.06
C ALA A 42 -18.89 9.06 -3.27
N ASN A 43 -18.53 9.83 -2.23
CA ASN A 43 -17.38 10.73 -2.23
C ASN A 43 -16.15 10.04 -1.59
N ALA A 44 -14.93 10.52 -1.92
CA ALA A 44 -13.69 10.02 -1.35
C ALA A 44 -13.71 10.04 0.19
N GLU A 45 -14.19 11.12 0.77
CA GLU A 45 -14.31 11.31 2.22
C GLU A 45 -15.19 10.25 2.88
N THR A 46 -16.36 9.99 2.30
CA THR A 46 -17.30 8.98 2.80
C THR A 46 -16.68 7.57 2.76
N LEU A 47 -16.00 7.24 1.67
CA LEU A 47 -15.37 5.93 1.51
C LEU A 47 -14.22 5.73 2.50
N ILE A 48 -13.41 6.76 2.74
CA ILE A 48 -12.35 6.69 3.74
C ILE A 48 -12.93 6.59 5.15
N ALA A 49 -13.92 7.40 5.49
CA ALA A 49 -14.58 7.34 6.79
C ALA A 49 -15.17 5.93 7.05
N LEU A 50 -15.87 5.37 6.08
CA LEU A 50 -16.46 4.02 6.17
C LEU A 50 -15.37 2.95 6.34
N ARG A 51 -14.29 3.03 5.55
CA ARG A 51 -13.13 2.12 5.64
C ARG A 51 -12.48 2.18 7.03
N MET A 52 -12.26 3.38 7.57
CA MET A 52 -11.67 3.55 8.91
C MET A 52 -12.60 3.02 10.00
N LEU A 53 -13.90 3.30 9.89
CA LEU A 53 -14.90 2.81 10.83
C LEU A 53 -14.98 1.28 10.86
N MET A 54 -14.93 0.63 9.69
CA MET A 54 -14.93 -0.84 9.60
C MET A 54 -13.63 -1.47 10.08
N ALA A 55 -12.49 -0.80 9.90
CA ALA A 55 -11.19 -1.30 10.34
C ALA A 55 -11.01 -1.18 11.87
N LEU A 56 -11.61 -0.16 12.50
CA LEU A 56 -11.44 0.15 13.91
C LEU A 56 -11.76 -1.02 14.85
N PRO A 57 -12.91 -1.72 14.76
CA PRO A 57 -13.22 -2.85 15.64
C PRO A 57 -12.24 -4.02 15.47
N LEU A 58 -11.74 -4.25 14.24
CA LEU A 58 -10.75 -5.30 13.97
C LEU A 58 -9.41 -4.98 14.65
N PHE A 59 -8.91 -3.75 14.49
CA PHE A 59 -7.68 -3.33 15.16
C PHE A 59 -7.82 -3.30 16.67
N TRP A 60 -8.97 -2.88 17.19
CA TRP A 60 -9.25 -2.91 18.62
C TRP A 60 -9.28 -4.33 19.16
N GLY A 61 -9.91 -5.26 18.47
CA GLY A 61 -9.94 -6.68 18.85
C GLY A 61 -8.54 -7.31 18.87
N ILE A 62 -7.71 -7.03 17.84
CA ILE A 62 -6.32 -7.49 17.79
C ILE A 62 -5.49 -6.89 18.94
N TYR A 63 -5.63 -5.58 19.18
CA TYR A 63 -4.95 -4.91 20.29
C TYR A 63 -5.31 -5.54 21.63
N TRP A 64 -6.59 -5.74 21.91
CA TRP A 64 -7.06 -6.35 23.16
C TRP A 64 -6.58 -7.78 23.35
N TRP A 65 -6.60 -8.57 22.27
CA TRP A 65 -6.09 -9.94 22.29
C TRP A 65 -4.57 -9.99 22.56
N GLN A 66 -3.82 -9.07 21.95
CA GLN A 66 -2.37 -8.98 22.13
C GLN A 66 -1.98 -8.43 23.51
N ALA A 67 -2.72 -7.44 24.01
CA ALA A 67 -2.54 -6.89 25.35
C ALA A 67 -2.75 -7.93 26.47
N ARG A 68 -3.62 -8.91 26.24
CA ARG A 68 -3.81 -10.02 27.19
C ARG A 68 -2.68 -11.05 27.20
N ARG A 69 -1.88 -11.11 26.13
CA ARG A 69 -0.84 -12.13 25.95
C ARG A 69 0.57 -11.65 26.29
N GLN A 70 0.81 -10.38 26.24
CA GLN A 70 2.14 -9.79 26.47
C GLN A 70 2.05 -8.66 27.49
N VAL A 71 3.06 -8.56 28.35
CA VAL A 71 3.28 -7.36 29.17
C VAL A 71 3.79 -6.28 28.22
N MET A 72 2.90 -5.43 27.76
CA MET A 72 3.27 -4.29 26.93
C MET A 72 3.96 -3.26 27.82
N SER A 73 5.20 -2.92 27.51
CA SER A 73 5.84 -1.74 28.08
C SER A 73 5.09 -0.49 27.62
N PRO A 74 4.75 0.44 28.53
CA PRO A 74 4.06 1.67 28.14
C PRO A 74 4.94 2.49 27.22
N LEU A 75 4.36 2.91 26.07
CA LEU A 75 5.03 3.81 25.13
C LEU A 75 5.25 5.17 25.78
N THR A 76 6.44 5.72 25.62
CA THR A 76 6.74 7.09 26.05
C THR A 76 5.84 8.07 25.27
N TRP A 77 5.47 9.20 25.91
CA TRP A 77 4.64 10.23 25.28
C TRP A 77 5.19 10.70 23.91
N GLN A 78 6.50 10.83 23.81
CA GLN A 78 7.17 11.17 22.55
C GLN A 78 6.96 10.12 21.46
N ASP A 79 6.97 8.82 21.81
CA ASP A 79 6.76 7.74 20.86
C ASP A 79 5.31 7.66 20.43
N GLN A 80 4.36 7.97 21.32
CA GLN A 80 2.94 8.07 20.97
C GLN A 80 2.70 9.16 19.93
N ILE A 81 3.31 10.35 20.09
CA ILE A 81 3.22 11.45 19.12
C ILE A 81 3.84 11.04 17.79
N LYS A 82 5.02 10.41 17.78
CA LYS A 82 5.66 9.94 16.55
C LYS A 82 4.77 8.94 15.82
N VAL A 83 4.22 7.96 16.53
CA VAL A 83 3.30 6.95 15.94
C VAL A 83 2.04 7.62 15.39
N PHE A 84 1.48 8.59 16.11
CA PHE A 84 0.31 9.35 15.64
C PHE A 84 0.62 10.13 14.36
N VAL A 85 1.72 10.88 14.32
CA VAL A 85 2.13 11.67 13.15
C VAL A 85 2.42 10.76 11.96
N LEU A 86 3.14 9.67 12.17
CA LEU A 86 3.42 8.68 11.11
C LEU A 86 2.14 8.02 10.60
N GLY A 87 1.22 7.66 11.47
CA GLY A 87 -0.07 7.08 11.09
C GLY A 87 -0.96 8.08 10.34
N PHE A 88 -0.99 9.33 10.80
CA PHE A 88 -1.76 10.38 10.15
C PHE A 88 -1.22 10.70 8.76
N MET A 89 0.07 10.99 8.63
CA MET A 89 0.68 11.35 7.34
C MET A 89 0.84 10.14 6.42
N GLY A 90 1.38 9.04 6.93
CA GLY A 90 1.73 7.88 6.10
C GLY A 90 0.54 7.01 5.71
N TYR A 91 -0.57 7.08 6.44
CA TYR A 91 -1.73 6.24 6.15
C TYR A 91 -2.98 7.05 5.82
N PHE A 92 -3.41 7.97 6.69
CA PHE A 92 -4.65 8.72 6.47
C PHE A 92 -4.51 9.69 5.29
N LEU A 93 -3.52 10.59 5.35
CA LEU A 93 -3.32 11.61 4.32
C LEU A 93 -3.00 10.97 2.96
N SER A 94 -2.12 9.97 2.94
CA SER A 94 -1.79 9.22 1.71
C SER A 94 -3.03 8.52 1.13
N SER A 95 -3.85 7.86 1.96
CA SER A 95 -5.09 7.22 1.47
C SER A 95 -6.12 8.24 0.98
N TYR A 96 -6.19 9.41 1.60
CA TYR A 96 -7.10 10.47 1.20
C TYR A 96 -6.74 11.04 -0.18
N LEU A 97 -5.46 11.33 -0.38
CA LEU A 97 -4.96 11.82 -1.68
C LEU A 97 -5.12 10.78 -2.78
N ASP A 98 -4.84 9.51 -2.51
CA ASP A 98 -5.05 8.39 -3.42
C ASP A 98 -6.53 8.27 -3.86
N PHE A 99 -7.47 8.37 -2.92
CA PHE A 99 -8.90 8.32 -3.25
C PHE A 99 -9.37 9.55 -4.01
N LEU A 100 -8.87 10.74 -3.68
CA LEU A 100 -9.12 11.93 -4.47
C LEU A 100 -8.57 11.79 -5.89
N GLY A 101 -7.34 11.28 -6.04
CA GLY A 101 -6.73 11.00 -7.35
C GLY A 101 -7.61 10.08 -8.20
N LEU A 102 -8.13 9.01 -7.62
CA LEU A 102 -9.01 8.06 -8.30
C LEU A 102 -10.34 8.66 -8.81
N GLN A 103 -10.76 9.82 -8.35
CA GLN A 103 -11.91 10.52 -8.94
C GLN A 103 -11.61 11.03 -10.34
N TYR A 104 -10.35 11.38 -10.61
CA TYR A 104 -9.92 12.06 -11.84
C TYR A 104 -9.26 11.13 -12.85
N ILE A 105 -8.72 9.98 -12.41
CA ILE A 105 -8.00 9.04 -13.27
C ILE A 105 -8.66 7.65 -13.29
N SER A 106 -8.27 6.84 -14.29
CA SER A 106 -8.64 5.44 -14.34
C SER A 106 -7.87 4.60 -13.31
N VAL A 107 -8.40 3.41 -12.97
CA VAL A 107 -7.72 2.45 -12.11
C VAL A 107 -6.37 2.01 -12.69
N GLY A 108 -6.27 1.94 -14.03
CA GLY A 108 -5.02 1.59 -14.71
C GLY A 108 -3.94 2.65 -14.49
N LEU A 109 -4.27 3.92 -14.67
CA LEU A 109 -3.35 5.03 -14.43
C LEU A 109 -2.93 5.14 -12.95
N GLU A 110 -3.84 4.96 -12.01
CA GLU A 110 -3.51 4.88 -10.57
C GLU A 110 -2.44 3.81 -10.32
N ARG A 111 -2.58 2.62 -10.90
CA ARG A 111 -1.61 1.55 -10.76
C ARG A 111 -0.24 1.93 -11.34
N ILE A 112 -0.21 2.61 -12.47
CA ILE A 112 1.04 3.08 -13.09
C ILE A 112 1.78 4.03 -12.14
N VAL A 113 1.08 4.99 -11.55
CA VAL A 113 1.67 5.95 -10.60
C VAL A 113 2.17 5.23 -9.34
N LEU A 114 1.40 4.30 -8.79
CA LEU A 114 1.84 3.50 -7.65
C LEU A 114 3.09 2.65 -7.93
N TYR A 115 3.31 2.24 -9.18
CA TYR A 115 4.55 1.54 -9.58
C TYR A 115 5.80 2.42 -9.55
N LEU A 116 5.66 3.75 -9.49
CA LEU A 116 6.79 4.66 -9.24
C LEU A 116 7.33 4.55 -7.80
N THR A 117 6.50 4.12 -6.85
CA THR A 117 6.86 4.01 -5.43
C THR A 117 8.14 3.18 -5.19
N PRO A 118 8.32 1.96 -5.74
CA PRO A 118 9.56 1.21 -5.58
C PRO A 118 10.79 1.96 -6.07
N THR A 119 10.66 2.70 -7.17
CA THR A 119 11.77 3.52 -7.72
C THR A 119 12.12 4.66 -6.77
N ILE A 120 11.12 5.40 -6.28
CA ILE A 120 11.32 6.49 -5.33
C ILE A 120 11.97 5.98 -4.05
N VAL A 121 11.51 4.84 -3.53
CA VAL A 121 12.08 4.19 -2.33
C VAL A 121 13.55 3.80 -2.56
N LEU A 122 13.89 3.24 -3.72
CA LEU A 122 15.26 2.89 -4.06
C LEU A 122 16.16 4.13 -4.21
N LEU A 123 15.65 5.20 -4.84
CA LEU A 123 16.37 6.46 -4.97
C LEU A 123 16.62 7.10 -3.60
N ILE A 124 15.61 7.17 -2.75
CA ILE A 124 15.75 7.68 -1.37
C ILE A 124 16.74 6.81 -0.59
N SER A 125 16.67 5.48 -0.72
CA SER A 125 17.61 4.55 -0.06
C SER A 125 19.04 4.77 -0.51
N TYR A 126 19.24 5.04 -1.79
CA TYR A 126 20.57 5.32 -2.35
C TYR A 126 21.11 6.67 -1.89
N PHE A 127 20.34 7.76 -2.06
CA PHE A 127 20.82 9.11 -1.78
C PHE A 127 20.81 9.49 -0.29
N VAL A 128 19.82 9.04 0.48
CA VAL A 128 19.67 9.42 1.89
C VAL A 128 20.29 8.40 2.83
N LEU A 129 20.13 7.10 2.54
CA LEU A 129 20.61 6.02 3.39
C LEU A 129 21.97 5.46 2.93
N ASN A 130 22.55 5.97 1.84
CA ASN A 130 23.82 5.51 1.23
C ASN A 130 23.86 3.98 1.00
N LYS A 131 22.70 3.36 0.68
CA LYS A 131 22.61 1.94 0.38
C LYS A 131 22.82 1.69 -1.10
N SER A 132 23.73 0.78 -1.46
CA SER A 132 23.93 0.36 -2.84
C SER A 132 22.72 -0.40 -3.38
N ILE A 133 22.28 -0.07 -4.59
CA ILE A 133 21.21 -0.77 -5.29
C ILE A 133 21.80 -2.05 -5.90
N SER A 134 21.22 -3.21 -5.58
CA SER A 134 21.65 -4.49 -6.12
C SER A 134 21.24 -4.66 -7.58
N ARG A 135 21.99 -5.47 -8.34
CA ARG A 135 21.64 -5.79 -9.75
C ARG A 135 20.25 -6.43 -9.87
N LEU A 136 19.86 -7.25 -8.89
CA LEU A 136 18.55 -7.87 -8.86
C LEU A 136 17.41 -6.85 -8.73
N GLN A 137 17.61 -5.79 -7.93
CA GLN A 137 16.64 -4.68 -7.80
C GLN A 137 16.48 -3.91 -9.11
N TRP A 138 17.57 -3.69 -9.86
CA TRP A 138 17.52 -3.10 -11.19
C TRP A 138 16.73 -3.96 -12.18
N TYR A 139 16.98 -5.27 -12.23
CA TYR A 139 16.20 -6.17 -13.07
C TYR A 139 14.70 -6.18 -12.69
N ALA A 140 14.39 -6.21 -11.40
CA ALA A 140 13.02 -6.17 -10.93
C ALA A 140 12.29 -4.87 -11.35
N LEU A 141 12.98 -3.71 -11.31
CA LEU A 141 12.44 -2.44 -11.80
C LEU A 141 12.15 -2.49 -13.30
N VAL A 142 13.13 -2.93 -14.11
CA VAL A 142 12.98 -3.00 -15.56
C VAL A 142 11.80 -3.89 -15.95
N VAL A 143 11.70 -5.09 -15.37
CA VAL A 143 10.59 -6.02 -15.63
C VAL A 143 9.25 -5.42 -15.18
N GLY A 144 9.22 -4.76 -14.02
CA GLY A 144 8.03 -4.09 -13.52
C GLY A 144 7.57 -2.97 -14.47
N TYR A 145 8.48 -2.12 -14.95
CA TYR A 145 8.13 -1.05 -15.90
C TYR A 145 7.69 -1.57 -17.27
N LEU A 146 8.25 -2.67 -17.75
CA LEU A 146 7.74 -3.29 -18.98
C LEU A 146 6.27 -3.71 -18.85
N GLY A 147 5.89 -4.30 -17.69
CA GLY A 147 4.48 -4.60 -17.41
C GLY A 147 3.60 -3.36 -17.36
N VAL A 148 4.08 -2.26 -16.75
CA VAL A 148 3.38 -0.98 -16.67
C VAL A 148 3.15 -0.38 -18.06
N ILE A 149 4.16 -0.42 -18.95
CA ILE A 149 4.05 0.09 -20.32
C ILE A 149 2.95 -0.62 -21.10
N VAL A 150 2.86 -1.94 -20.96
CA VAL A 150 1.80 -2.74 -21.62
C VAL A 150 0.40 -2.28 -21.19
N VAL A 151 0.20 -2.02 -19.89
CA VAL A 151 -1.07 -1.53 -19.36
C VAL A 151 -1.33 -0.08 -19.81
N PHE A 152 -0.30 0.76 -19.85
CA PHE A 152 -0.41 2.17 -20.24
C PHE A 152 -0.87 2.35 -21.69
N ILE A 153 -0.33 1.59 -22.62
CA ILE A 153 -0.71 1.66 -24.04
C ILE A 153 -2.22 1.40 -24.21
N GLN A 154 -2.78 0.53 -23.38
CA GLN A 154 -4.20 0.19 -23.41
C GLN A 154 -5.10 1.28 -22.80
N ASP A 155 -4.63 1.99 -21.78
CA ASP A 155 -5.44 2.92 -20.96
C ASP A 155 -5.27 4.41 -21.37
N ALA A 156 -4.17 4.78 -22.01
CA ALA A 156 -3.84 6.16 -22.40
C ALA A 156 -4.85 6.80 -23.36
N SER A 157 -5.58 5.98 -24.11
CA SER A 157 -6.61 6.44 -25.06
C SER A 157 -7.91 6.91 -24.39
N SER A 158 -8.10 6.66 -23.08
CA SER A 158 -9.37 6.92 -22.38
C SER A 158 -9.32 8.08 -21.36
N SER A 159 -8.14 8.68 -21.14
CA SER A 159 -7.95 9.69 -20.07
C SER A 159 -7.95 11.12 -20.64
N GLY A 160 -8.88 11.96 -20.16
CA GLY A 160 -8.99 13.37 -20.51
C GLY A 160 -7.99 14.30 -19.81
N SER A 161 -8.14 15.61 -19.98
CA SER A 161 -7.25 16.67 -19.45
C SER A 161 -7.12 16.69 -17.90
N THR A 162 -8.08 16.14 -17.17
CA THR A 162 -8.09 16.05 -15.70
C THR A 162 -7.17 14.94 -15.15
N ALA A 163 -6.64 14.09 -16.04
CA ALA A 163 -5.76 12.99 -15.66
C ALA A 163 -4.48 13.46 -14.96
N VAL A 164 -3.92 14.60 -15.40
CA VAL A 164 -2.69 15.17 -14.81
C VAL A 164 -2.91 15.53 -13.34
N LEU A 165 -4.03 16.14 -12.99
CA LEU A 165 -4.36 16.50 -11.62
C LEU A 165 -4.55 15.24 -10.75
N GLY A 166 -5.20 14.21 -11.27
CA GLY A 166 -5.33 12.93 -10.59
C GLY A 166 -4.00 12.24 -10.33
N MET A 167 -3.06 12.28 -11.30
CA MET A 167 -1.72 11.70 -11.14
C MET A 167 -0.87 12.42 -10.09
N LEU A 168 -1.03 13.74 -9.93
CA LEU A 168 -0.29 14.52 -8.93
C LEU A 168 -0.80 14.29 -7.52
N LEU A 169 -2.04 13.82 -7.34
CA LEU A 169 -2.63 13.54 -6.03
C LEU A 169 -2.26 12.15 -5.47
N ILE A 170 -1.87 11.22 -6.31
CA ILE A 170 -1.42 9.86 -5.92
C ILE A 170 0.07 9.86 -5.61
#